data_1377f92b3af278a373d9249992e88c7d
#
_entry.id   1377f92b3af278a373d9249992e88c7d
#
_cell.length_a   1.000
_cell.length_b   1.000
_cell.length_c   1.000
_cell.angle_alpha   90.00
_cell.angle_beta   90.00
_cell.angle_gamma   90.00
#
_symmetry.space_group_name_H-M   'P 1'
#
loop_
_entity.id
_entity.type
_entity.pdbx_description
1 polymer ?
#
loop_
_entity_poly.entity_id
_entity_poly.type
_entity_poly.pdbx_seq_one_letter_code
_entity_poly.pdbx_strand_id
1 'polypeptide(L)'
;MANKEKLKKQRTLKNNKRRGNLYECKIAKELRDLGYDGIVTSRSESKSMDDMKIDLVDKNNKLPFYCQIKRTIKSPNYFEIKNACPLNDKPFVLFWNAQKPTDSTFRSIGEVVVLDKQFFYELLKAYNND
;
A
#
# COMPACT_ATOMS: atom_id res chain seq x y z
N MET A 1 -23.26 -28.78 5.12
CA MET A 1 -23.52 -27.34 4.91
C MET A 1 -22.48 -26.43 5.55
N ALA A 2 -22.14 -26.61 6.83
CA ALA A 2 -21.10 -25.81 7.50
C ALA A 2 -19.74 -25.83 6.78
N ASN A 3 -19.36 -26.98 6.18
CA ASN A 3 -18.07 -27.12 5.47
C ASN A 3 -18.01 -26.32 4.16
N LYS A 4 -19.13 -26.16 3.45
CA LYS A 4 -19.16 -25.39 2.20
C LYS A 4 -19.02 -23.90 2.45
N GLU A 5 -19.67 -23.38 3.50
CA GLU A 5 -19.56 -21.96 3.89
C GLU A 5 -18.15 -21.63 4.37
N LYS A 6 -17.56 -22.51 5.18
CA LYS A 6 -16.17 -22.36 5.67
C LYS A 6 -15.16 -22.34 4.52
N LEU A 7 -15.31 -23.26 3.55
CA LEU A 7 -14.44 -23.31 2.36
C LEU A 7 -14.61 -22.06 1.49
N LYS A 8 -15.84 -21.55 1.33
CA LYS A 8 -16.13 -20.34 0.58
C LYS A 8 -15.50 -19.12 1.23
N LYS A 9 -15.56 -18.99 2.57
CA LYS A 9 -14.88 -17.92 3.32
C LYS A 9 -13.37 -17.99 3.17
N GLN A 10 -12.78 -19.20 3.24
CA GLN A 10 -11.34 -19.39 3.07
C GLN A 10 -10.87 -18.99 1.67
N ARG A 11 -11.63 -19.34 0.62
CA ARG A 11 -11.33 -18.95 -0.77
C ARG A 11 -11.40 -17.44 -0.95
N THR A 12 -12.40 -16.78 -0.35
CA THR A 12 -12.55 -15.32 -0.41
C THR A 12 -11.36 -14.62 0.26
N LEU A 13 -10.94 -15.07 1.45
CA LEU A 13 -9.79 -14.53 2.16
C LEU A 13 -8.50 -14.70 1.36
N LYS A 14 -8.27 -15.87 0.76
CA LYS A 14 -7.13 -16.13 -0.13
C LYS A 14 -7.11 -15.18 -1.32
N ASN A 15 -8.26 -14.98 -1.96
CA ASN A 15 -8.39 -14.11 -3.13
C ASN A 15 -8.13 -12.65 -2.75
N ASN A 16 -8.61 -12.20 -1.61
CA ASN A 16 -8.38 -10.83 -1.12
C ASN A 16 -6.90 -10.59 -0.82
N LYS A 17 -6.24 -11.56 -0.18
CA LYS A 17 -4.80 -11.48 0.09
C LYS A 17 -3.98 -11.43 -1.21
N ARG A 18 -4.33 -12.27 -2.19
CA ARG A 18 -3.67 -12.29 -3.49
C ARG A 18 -3.83 -10.95 -4.22
N ARG A 19 -5.02 -10.36 -4.20
CA ARG A 19 -5.27 -9.06 -4.82
C ARG A 19 -4.45 -7.96 -4.19
N GLY A 20 -4.37 -7.95 -2.84
CA GLY A 20 -3.53 -7.02 -2.10
C GLY A 20 -2.06 -7.17 -2.46
N ASN A 21 -1.56 -8.41 -2.51
CA ASN A 21 -0.18 -8.69 -2.89
C ASN A 21 0.14 -8.26 -4.32
N LEU A 22 -0.77 -8.49 -5.26
CA LEU A 22 -0.62 -8.05 -6.64
C LEU A 22 -0.58 -6.53 -6.75
N TYR A 23 -1.39 -5.83 -5.96
CA TYR A 23 -1.40 -4.38 -5.95
C TYR A 23 -0.09 -3.81 -5.38
N GLU A 24 0.44 -4.41 -4.30
CA GLU A 24 1.76 -4.04 -3.77
C GLU A 24 2.85 -4.17 -4.85
N CYS A 25 2.86 -5.27 -5.60
CA CYS A 25 3.81 -5.50 -6.69
C CYS A 25 3.64 -4.47 -7.81
N LYS A 26 2.41 -4.09 -8.12
CA LYS A 26 2.11 -3.06 -9.12
C LYS A 26 2.70 -1.71 -8.72
N ILE A 27 2.47 -1.27 -7.48
CA ILE A 27 3.00 -0.01 -6.98
C ILE A 27 4.53 -0.04 -6.94
N ALA A 28 5.12 -1.14 -6.48
CA ALA A 28 6.57 -1.30 -6.49
C ALA A 28 7.16 -1.12 -7.89
N LYS A 29 6.53 -1.74 -8.90
CA LYS A 29 6.95 -1.60 -10.31
C LYS A 29 6.80 -0.15 -10.79
N GLU A 30 5.70 0.51 -10.48
CA GLU A 30 5.48 1.90 -10.87
C GLU A 30 6.54 2.82 -10.30
N LEU A 31 6.91 2.63 -9.03
CA LEU A 31 7.97 3.43 -8.40
C LEU A 31 9.34 3.15 -9.01
N ARG A 32 9.64 1.88 -9.34
CA ARG A 32 10.88 1.56 -10.06
C ARG A 32 10.92 2.25 -11.43
N ASP A 33 9.82 2.27 -12.14
CA ASP A 33 9.71 2.94 -13.44
C ASP A 33 9.91 4.47 -13.33
N LEU A 34 9.62 5.04 -12.16
CA LEU A 34 9.89 6.45 -11.86
C LEU A 34 11.36 6.73 -11.50
N GLY A 35 12.19 5.70 -11.40
CA GLY A 35 13.62 5.86 -11.10
C GLY A 35 14.07 5.35 -9.75
N TYR A 36 13.15 4.80 -8.93
CA TYR A 36 13.50 4.20 -7.64
C TYR A 36 13.79 2.71 -7.82
N ASP A 37 14.92 2.40 -8.44
CA ASP A 37 15.25 1.05 -8.92
C ASP A 37 15.34 0.00 -7.81
N GLY A 38 15.59 0.41 -6.56
CA GLY A 38 15.74 -0.48 -5.42
C GLY A 38 14.46 -0.85 -4.70
N ILE A 39 13.30 -0.42 -5.19
CA ILE A 39 12.02 -0.69 -4.52
C ILE A 39 11.63 -2.15 -4.67
N VAL A 40 11.35 -2.79 -3.52
CA VAL A 40 10.85 -4.17 -3.43
C VAL A 40 9.75 -4.22 -2.38
N THR A 41 8.94 -5.29 -2.42
CA THR A 41 7.92 -5.49 -1.38
C THR A 41 8.60 -5.97 -0.11
N SER A 42 8.20 -5.43 1.05
CA SER A 42 8.72 -5.86 2.35
C SER A 42 8.36 -7.32 2.64
N ARG A 43 7.18 -7.75 2.20
CA ARG A 43 6.72 -9.12 2.34
C ARG A 43 7.71 -10.14 1.77
N SER A 44 8.37 -9.82 0.65
CA SER A 44 9.33 -10.73 0.01
C SER A 44 10.77 -10.57 0.51
N GLU A 45 11.15 -9.39 1.01
CA GLU A 45 12.56 -9.05 1.24
C GLU A 45 12.87 -8.64 2.70
N SER A 46 11.89 -8.23 3.50
CA SER A 46 12.14 -7.74 4.85
C SER A 46 10.97 -8.00 5.78
N LYS A 47 11.04 -9.11 6.50
CA LYS A 47 10.02 -9.44 7.50
C LYS A 47 9.90 -8.36 8.57
N SER A 48 11.00 -7.75 8.99
CA SER A 48 10.97 -6.72 10.03
C SER A 48 10.18 -5.49 9.58
N MET A 49 10.34 -5.05 8.34
CA MET A 49 9.56 -3.92 7.80
C MET A 49 8.09 -4.29 7.59
N ASP A 50 7.83 -5.50 7.13
CA ASP A 50 6.46 -6.02 6.98
C ASP A 50 5.74 -6.05 8.33
N ASP A 51 6.41 -6.51 9.39
CA ASP A 51 5.88 -6.53 10.75
C ASP A 51 5.60 -5.13 11.29
N MET A 52 6.32 -4.11 10.81
CA MET A 52 6.11 -2.70 11.16
C MET A 52 5.08 -2.00 10.29
N LYS A 53 4.33 -2.75 9.46
CA LYS A 53 3.27 -2.22 8.57
C LYS A 53 3.80 -1.31 7.47
N ILE A 54 5.01 -1.57 7.00
CA ILE A 54 5.63 -0.90 5.86
C ILE A 54 5.66 -1.91 4.72
N ASP A 55 4.95 -1.62 3.63
CA ASP A 55 4.73 -2.59 2.55
C ASP A 55 5.82 -2.57 1.48
N LEU A 56 6.49 -1.46 1.30
CA LEU A 56 7.59 -1.33 0.34
C LEU A 56 8.85 -0.84 1.04
N VAL A 57 9.99 -1.37 0.60
CA VAL A 57 11.31 -0.91 1.06
C VAL A 57 12.16 -0.54 -0.13
N ASP A 58 13.04 0.44 0.06
CA ASP A 58 14.00 0.85 -0.95
C ASP A 58 15.40 0.39 -0.55
N LYS A 59 15.95 -0.58 -1.27
CA LYS A 59 17.30 -1.09 -1.03
C LYS A 59 18.38 0.00 -1.19
N ASN A 60 18.09 1.03 -1.98
CA ASN A 60 18.98 2.15 -2.22
C ASN A 60 18.76 3.32 -1.25
N ASN A 61 17.79 3.19 -0.37
CA ASN A 61 17.44 4.19 0.67
C ASN A 61 17.23 5.61 0.11
N LYS A 62 16.60 5.72 -1.04
CA LYS A 62 16.29 7.00 -1.69
C LYS A 62 14.83 7.42 -1.56
N LEU A 63 13.92 6.46 -1.30
CA LEU A 63 12.49 6.76 -1.17
C LEU A 63 12.27 7.62 0.09
N PRO A 64 11.63 8.80 -0.04
CA PRO A 64 11.54 9.74 1.08
C PRO A 64 10.42 9.46 2.08
N PHE A 65 9.74 8.31 1.98
CA PHE A 65 8.62 7.99 2.84
C PHE A 65 8.53 6.49 3.12
N TYR A 66 7.84 6.15 4.21
CA TYR A 66 7.31 4.81 4.43
C TYR A 66 5.90 4.74 3.88
N CYS A 67 5.46 3.56 3.44
CA CYS A 67 4.12 3.44 2.88
C CYS A 67 3.42 2.15 3.25
N GLN A 68 2.10 2.22 3.27
CA GLN A 68 1.24 1.06 3.27
C GLN A 68 0.32 1.12 2.05
N ILE A 69 -0.06 -0.04 1.54
CA ILE A 69 -0.79 -0.18 0.29
C ILE A 69 -2.08 -0.95 0.58
N LYS A 70 -3.21 -0.35 0.25
CA LYS A 70 -4.54 -0.91 0.51
C LYS A 70 -5.35 -0.99 -0.77
N ARG A 71 -6.04 -2.10 -0.93
CA ARG A 71 -7.03 -2.32 -1.98
C ARG A 71 -8.32 -2.76 -1.31
N THR A 72 -9.22 -1.82 -1.04
CA THR A 72 -10.40 -2.06 -0.21
C THR A 72 -11.63 -1.31 -0.71
N ILE A 73 -12.81 -1.80 -0.33
CA ILE A 73 -14.08 -1.11 -0.58
C ILE A 73 -14.22 0.08 0.37
N LYS A 74 -13.95 -0.16 1.66
CA LYS A 74 -14.07 0.87 2.69
C LYS A 74 -12.81 1.75 2.70
N SER A 75 -12.99 3.06 2.80
CA SER A 75 -11.89 4.01 2.93
C SER A 75 -11.05 3.69 4.17
N PRO A 76 -9.74 3.46 4.03
CA PRO A 76 -8.90 3.21 5.19
C PRO A 76 -8.73 4.47 6.02
N ASN A 77 -8.56 4.29 7.33
CA ASN A 77 -8.29 5.39 8.24
C ASN A 77 -6.78 5.65 8.26
N TYR A 78 -6.36 6.73 7.62
CA TYR A 78 -4.94 7.08 7.48
C TYR A 78 -4.23 7.18 8.83
N PHE A 79 -4.84 7.84 9.83
CA PHE A 79 -4.20 8.05 11.13
C PHE A 79 -4.04 6.77 11.93
N GLU A 80 -5.01 5.86 11.87
CA GLU A 80 -4.87 4.54 12.49
C GLU A 80 -3.72 3.75 11.86
N ILE A 81 -3.64 3.77 10.54
CA ILE A 81 -2.58 3.05 9.79
C ILE A 81 -1.22 3.64 10.09
N LYS A 82 -1.11 4.97 10.02
CA LYS A 82 0.14 5.68 10.34
C LYS A 82 0.60 5.38 11.77
N ASN A 83 -0.32 5.44 12.74
CA ASN A 83 0.01 5.25 14.14
C ASN A 83 0.38 3.80 14.49
N ALA A 84 -0.03 2.83 13.66
CA ALA A 84 0.36 1.43 13.81
C ALA A 84 1.81 1.19 13.38
N CYS A 85 2.40 2.08 12.60
CA CYS A 85 3.81 2.00 12.21
C CYS A 85 4.68 2.63 13.32
N PRO A 86 5.62 1.86 13.90
CA PRO A 86 6.46 2.38 14.99
C PRO A 86 7.55 3.35 14.53
N LEU A 87 7.86 3.39 13.22
CA LEU A 87 8.88 4.29 12.68
C LEU A 87 8.26 5.65 12.34
N ASN A 88 8.96 6.72 12.71
CA ASN A 88 8.48 8.10 12.51
C ASN A 88 9.57 9.04 11.97
N ASP A 89 10.69 8.50 11.51
CA ASP A 89 11.80 9.29 10.98
C ASP A 89 11.61 9.73 9.52
N LYS A 90 10.55 9.25 8.88
CA LYS A 90 10.15 9.65 7.53
C LYS A 90 8.64 9.89 7.49
N PRO A 91 8.14 10.71 6.55
CA PRO A 91 6.70 10.79 6.31
C PRO A 91 6.08 9.42 6.00
N PHE A 92 4.82 9.26 6.34
CA PHE A 92 4.06 8.05 6.05
C PHE A 92 3.03 8.33 4.95
N VAL A 93 2.97 7.44 3.96
CA VAL A 93 2.10 7.58 2.78
C VAL A 93 1.22 6.35 2.65
N LEU A 94 -0.04 6.55 2.34
CA LEU A 94 -0.99 5.48 2.08
C LEU A 94 -1.37 5.48 0.60
N PHE A 95 -1.12 4.37 -0.08
CA PHE A 95 -1.65 4.13 -1.42
C PHE A 95 -2.96 3.36 -1.28
N TRP A 96 -4.03 3.89 -1.84
CA TRP A 96 -5.34 3.26 -1.77
C TRP A 96 -5.96 3.10 -3.15
N ASN A 97 -6.23 1.85 -3.51
CA ASN A 97 -7.05 1.49 -4.66
C ASN A 97 -8.45 1.22 -4.16
N ALA A 98 -9.36 2.16 -4.41
CA ALA A 98 -10.74 2.07 -3.97
C ALA A 98 -11.51 1.09 -4.85
N GLN A 99 -12.21 0.15 -4.21
CA GLN A 99 -12.95 -0.92 -4.86
C GLN A 99 -14.44 -0.72 -4.75
N LYS A 100 -15.17 -1.09 -5.79
CA LYS A 100 -16.63 -1.19 -5.79
C LYS A 100 -17.03 -2.63 -6.07
N PRO A 101 -17.91 -3.25 -5.25
CA PRO A 101 -18.39 -4.59 -5.57
C PRO A 101 -19.27 -4.59 -6.81
N THR A 102 -19.14 -5.62 -7.62
CA THR A 102 -20.02 -5.92 -8.75
C THR A 102 -20.67 -7.28 -8.52
N ASP A 103 -21.54 -7.72 -9.42
CA ASP A 103 -22.28 -8.98 -9.25
C ASP A 103 -21.34 -10.20 -9.12
N SER A 104 -20.19 -10.17 -9.76
CA SER A 104 -19.28 -11.32 -9.81
C SER A 104 -17.87 -11.04 -9.30
N THR A 105 -17.49 -9.78 -9.08
CA THR A 105 -16.13 -9.42 -8.72
C THR A 105 -16.09 -8.01 -8.10
N PHE A 106 -14.88 -7.45 -7.97
CA PHE A 106 -14.64 -6.08 -7.53
C PHE A 106 -14.05 -5.28 -8.68
N ARG A 107 -14.46 -4.02 -8.75
CA ARG A 107 -13.98 -3.08 -9.74
C ARG A 107 -13.25 -1.93 -9.07
N SER A 108 -12.08 -1.55 -9.59
CA SER A 108 -11.38 -0.35 -9.14
C SER A 108 -12.14 0.89 -9.62
N ILE A 109 -12.40 1.82 -8.71
CA ILE A 109 -12.99 3.13 -9.04
C ILE A 109 -11.96 4.23 -9.05
N GLY A 110 -10.74 3.97 -8.60
CA GLY A 110 -9.65 4.93 -8.64
C GLY A 110 -8.55 4.59 -7.66
N GLU A 111 -7.40 5.19 -7.90
CA GLU A 111 -6.22 5.04 -7.05
C GLU A 111 -5.79 6.42 -6.56
N VAL A 112 -5.55 6.54 -5.27
CA VAL A 112 -5.16 7.81 -4.65
C VAL A 112 -3.99 7.57 -3.70
N VAL A 113 -3.31 8.65 -3.39
CA VAL A 113 -2.26 8.67 -2.37
C VAL A 113 -2.70 9.60 -1.25
N VAL A 114 -2.67 9.11 -0.02
CA VAL A 114 -3.01 9.91 1.17
C VAL A 114 -1.71 10.18 1.93
N LEU A 115 -1.45 11.45 2.22
CA LEU A 115 -0.23 11.88 2.91
C LEU A 115 -0.56 13.09 3.76
N ASP A 116 0.29 13.40 4.74
CA ASP A 116 0.03 14.57 5.56
C ASP A 116 0.33 15.87 4.79
N LYS A 117 -0.29 16.95 5.21
CA LYS A 117 -0.22 18.26 4.54
C LYS A 117 1.22 18.78 4.47
N GLN A 118 2.01 18.60 5.52
CA GLN A 118 3.39 19.10 5.56
C GLN A 118 4.26 18.41 4.50
N PHE A 119 4.12 17.10 4.37
CA PHE A 119 4.87 16.35 3.34
C PHE A 119 4.45 16.78 1.95
N PHE A 120 3.15 16.98 1.71
CA PHE A 120 2.65 17.50 0.43
C PHE A 120 3.30 18.84 0.09
N TYR A 121 3.43 19.74 1.07
CA TYR A 121 4.08 21.03 0.85
C TYR A 121 5.58 20.88 0.54
N GLU A 122 6.26 19.94 1.17
CA GLU A 122 7.65 19.64 0.85
C GLU A 122 7.82 19.16 -0.58
N LEU A 123 6.91 18.30 -1.06
CA LEU A 123 6.91 17.86 -2.46
C LEU A 123 6.65 19.02 -3.41
N LEU A 124 5.74 19.94 -3.07
CA LEU A 124 5.50 21.14 -3.87
C LEU A 124 6.73 22.03 -3.98
N LYS A 125 7.47 22.21 -2.87
CA LYS A 125 8.73 22.96 -2.89
C LYS A 125 9.76 22.30 -3.80
N ALA A 126 9.90 20.99 -3.72
CA ALA A 126 10.82 20.26 -4.58
C ALA A 126 10.46 20.39 -6.06
N TYR A 127 9.18 20.34 -6.38
CA TYR A 127 8.68 20.53 -7.75
C TYR A 127 9.02 21.92 -8.30
N ASN A 128 8.89 22.96 -7.49
CA ASN A 128 9.18 24.33 -7.92
C ASN A 128 10.66 24.63 -8.08
N ASN A 129 11.56 23.82 -7.47
CA ASN A 129 12.99 24.03 -7.52
C ASN A 129 13.68 23.32 -8.69
N ASP A 130 12.90 22.63 -9.51
CA ASP A 130 13.39 22.01 -10.76
C ASP A 130 13.24 23.03 -11.95
#